data_8dac260d5a6bf5ad23679629921a90d7
#
_entry.id   8dac260d5a6bf5ad23679629921a90d7
#
_cell.length_a   1.000
_cell.length_b   1.000
_cell.length_c   1.000
_cell.angle_alpha   90.00
_cell.angle_beta   90.00
_cell.angle_gamma   90.00
#
_symmetry.space_group_name_H-M   'P 1'
#
loop_
_entity.id
_entity.type
_entity.pdbx_description
1 polymer ?
#
loop_
_entity_poly.entity_id
_entity_poly.type
_entity_poly.pdbx_seq_one_letter_code
_entity_poly.pdbx_strand_id
1 'polypeptide(L)'
;ENKRNDNTSPKTYTSRYSIIDINTADTTALIALPGIGSKLSSRIISFRDKLGGFYSINQVSETFALPDSTFQKIKQYLKLETTSLRKININTATIDELKAHPYIRYSLANPIIAYRNQHGNFATIEDIKKIMVVTNEIFNKIAPYLSTQ
;
A
#
# COMPACT_ATOMS: atom_id res chain seq x y z
N GLU A 1 27.15 -17.90 -56.78
CA GLU A 1 26.44 -16.87 -56.05
C GLU A 1 25.75 -17.44 -54.84
N ASN A 2 26.30 -17.21 -53.65
CA ASN A 2 25.73 -17.65 -52.36
C ASN A 2 24.75 -16.58 -51.87
N LYS A 3 23.46 -16.84 -51.99
CA LYS A 3 22.44 -16.07 -51.32
C LYS A 3 22.35 -16.53 -49.87
N ARG A 4 22.94 -15.73 -48.99
CA ARG A 4 22.70 -15.87 -47.53
C ARG A 4 21.25 -15.43 -47.25
N ASN A 5 20.40 -16.39 -46.90
CA ASN A 5 19.09 -16.13 -46.31
C ASN A 5 19.33 -15.66 -44.88
N ASP A 6 19.37 -14.35 -44.67
CA ASP A 6 19.25 -13.76 -43.34
C ASP A 6 17.76 -13.82 -42.92
N ASN A 7 17.37 -14.96 -42.38
CA ASN A 7 16.08 -15.13 -41.74
C ASN A 7 16.24 -14.76 -40.27
N THR A 8 16.49 -13.49 -39.98
CA THR A 8 16.41 -12.93 -38.64
C THR A 8 14.95 -12.69 -38.31
N SER A 9 14.29 -13.73 -37.79
CA SER A 9 13.03 -13.54 -37.09
C SER A 9 13.26 -12.55 -35.92
N PRO A 10 12.37 -11.56 -35.73
CA PRO A 10 12.52 -10.65 -34.59
C PRO A 10 12.48 -11.46 -33.31
N LYS A 11 13.57 -11.41 -32.52
CA LYS A 11 13.59 -11.99 -31.19
C LYS A 11 12.55 -11.23 -30.36
N THR A 12 11.41 -11.83 -30.14
CA THR A 12 10.45 -11.35 -29.15
C THR A 12 11.10 -11.52 -27.78
N TYR A 13 11.56 -10.39 -27.20
CA TYR A 13 11.99 -10.37 -25.81
C TYR A 13 10.75 -10.53 -24.95
N THR A 14 10.45 -11.77 -24.55
CA THR A 14 9.48 -12.01 -23.48
C THR A 14 10.06 -11.43 -22.19
N SER A 15 9.29 -10.58 -21.51
CA SER A 15 9.66 -10.04 -20.22
C SER A 15 10.06 -11.18 -19.28
N ARG A 16 11.23 -11.05 -18.63
CA ARG A 16 11.79 -12.02 -17.67
C ARG A 16 10.94 -12.15 -16.41
N TYR A 17 10.08 -11.16 -16.14
CA TYR A 17 9.38 -10.99 -14.89
C TYR A 17 7.87 -11.12 -15.09
N SER A 18 7.24 -11.81 -14.16
CA SER A 18 5.79 -11.93 -14.13
C SER A 18 5.17 -10.69 -13.49
N ILE A 19 3.97 -10.32 -13.94
CA ILE A 19 3.17 -9.30 -13.28
C ILE A 19 2.51 -9.92 -12.06
N ILE A 20 2.64 -9.28 -10.88
CA ILE A 20 2.14 -9.79 -9.61
C ILE A 20 1.14 -8.83 -9.00
N ASP A 21 0.13 -9.38 -8.30
CA ASP A 21 -0.81 -8.60 -7.49
C ASP A 21 -0.14 -8.23 -6.16
N ILE A 22 0.03 -6.94 -5.91
CA ILE A 22 0.73 -6.43 -4.72
C ILE A 22 0.03 -6.80 -3.40
N ASN A 23 -1.29 -7.06 -3.42
CA ASN A 23 -2.04 -7.41 -2.22
C ASN A 23 -2.00 -8.90 -1.89
N THR A 24 -1.59 -9.75 -2.81
CA THR A 24 -1.52 -11.20 -2.59
C THR A 24 -0.12 -11.77 -2.72
N ALA A 25 0.82 -11.00 -3.28
CA ALA A 25 2.20 -11.46 -3.48
C ALA A 25 2.85 -11.88 -2.16
N ASP A 26 3.52 -13.02 -2.19
CA ASP A 26 4.37 -13.49 -1.10
C ASP A 26 5.83 -13.03 -1.28
N THR A 27 6.69 -13.41 -0.35
CA THR A 27 8.11 -13.05 -0.42
C THR A 27 8.78 -13.61 -1.66
N THR A 28 8.44 -14.81 -2.08
CA THR A 28 9.00 -15.45 -3.27
C THR A 28 8.69 -14.65 -4.53
N ALA A 29 7.43 -14.23 -4.69
CA ALA A 29 7.00 -13.44 -5.83
C ALA A 29 7.70 -12.07 -5.87
N LEU A 30 7.86 -11.42 -4.72
CA LEU A 30 8.52 -10.11 -4.62
C LEU A 30 10.04 -10.20 -4.88
N ILE A 31 10.70 -11.20 -4.32
CA ILE A 31 12.16 -11.41 -4.53
C ILE A 31 12.47 -11.68 -6.00
N ALA A 32 11.56 -12.26 -6.75
CA ALA A 32 11.72 -12.49 -8.18
C ALA A 32 11.78 -11.19 -9.00
N LEU A 33 11.38 -10.05 -8.43
CA LEU A 33 11.43 -8.74 -9.11
C LEU A 33 12.84 -8.14 -9.07
N PRO A 34 13.21 -7.33 -10.08
CA PRO A 34 14.55 -6.75 -10.14
C PRO A 34 14.79 -5.79 -8.98
N GLY A 35 15.93 -5.98 -8.29
CA GLY A 35 16.35 -5.11 -7.20
C GLY A 35 15.67 -5.38 -5.85
N ILE A 36 14.81 -6.39 -5.76
CA ILE A 36 14.12 -6.75 -4.51
C ILE A 36 14.80 -7.97 -3.89
N GLY A 37 15.45 -7.75 -2.77
CA GLY A 37 15.98 -8.83 -1.93
C GLY A 37 15.03 -9.19 -0.79
N SER A 38 15.48 -10.07 0.10
CA SER A 38 14.68 -10.56 1.23
C SER A 38 14.26 -9.45 2.18
N LYS A 39 15.14 -8.46 2.44
CA LYS A 39 14.82 -7.34 3.34
C LYS A 39 13.74 -6.43 2.77
N LEU A 40 13.87 -6.02 1.52
CA LEU A 40 12.87 -5.17 0.87
C LEU A 40 11.54 -5.91 0.71
N SER A 41 11.57 -7.18 0.35
CA SER A 41 10.37 -8.01 0.27
C SER A 41 9.62 -8.05 1.61
N SER A 42 10.33 -8.31 2.71
CA SER A 42 9.76 -8.33 4.05
C SER A 42 9.18 -6.97 4.44
N ARG A 43 9.85 -5.88 4.10
CA ARG A 43 9.38 -4.52 4.37
C ARG A 43 8.11 -4.16 3.59
N ILE A 44 8.04 -4.55 2.32
CA ILE A 44 6.85 -4.33 1.49
C ILE A 44 5.64 -5.07 2.08
N ILE A 45 5.83 -6.34 2.44
CA ILE A 45 4.77 -7.16 3.03
C ILE A 45 4.36 -6.61 4.39
N SER A 46 5.31 -6.26 5.25
CA SER A 46 5.02 -5.68 6.57
C SER A 46 4.25 -4.37 6.44
N PHE A 47 4.63 -3.50 5.51
CA PHE A 47 3.94 -2.24 5.26
C PHE A 47 2.51 -2.49 4.75
N ARG A 48 2.35 -3.39 3.76
CA ARG A 48 1.05 -3.81 3.26
C ARG A 48 0.14 -4.31 4.39
N ASP A 49 0.65 -5.20 5.23
CA ASP A 49 -0.14 -5.82 6.27
C ASP A 49 -0.54 -4.82 7.35
N LYS A 50 0.34 -3.89 7.71
CA LYS A 50 0.05 -2.82 8.65
C LYS A 50 -0.97 -1.81 8.11
N LEU A 51 -0.93 -1.53 6.82
CA LEU A 51 -1.94 -0.68 6.16
C LEU A 51 -3.31 -1.36 6.14
N GLY A 52 -3.36 -2.68 5.98
CA GLY A 52 -4.58 -3.42 5.68
C GLY A 52 -4.80 -3.64 4.19
N GLY A 53 -3.73 -3.56 3.40
CA GLY A 53 -3.72 -3.68 1.95
C GLY A 53 -3.42 -2.37 1.24
N PHE A 54 -2.97 -2.46 0.01
CA PHE A 54 -2.74 -1.30 -0.84
C PHE A 54 -4.02 -0.95 -1.62
N TYR A 55 -4.33 0.33 -1.74
CA TYR A 55 -5.37 0.80 -2.66
C TYR A 55 -4.79 1.42 -3.94
N SER A 56 -3.47 1.58 -4.00
CA SER A 56 -2.75 2.12 -5.17
C SER A 56 -1.37 1.48 -5.26
N ILE A 57 -0.93 1.20 -6.47
CA ILE A 57 0.44 0.71 -6.73
C ILE A 57 1.48 1.70 -6.20
N ASN A 58 1.21 3.00 -6.29
CA ASN A 58 2.14 4.03 -5.84
C ASN A 58 2.44 3.95 -4.32
N GLN A 59 1.56 3.38 -3.52
CA GLN A 59 1.83 3.20 -2.09
C GLN A 59 3.02 2.28 -1.81
N VAL A 60 3.35 1.38 -2.72
CA VAL A 60 4.54 0.52 -2.58
C VAL A 60 5.80 1.36 -2.45
N SER A 61 5.86 2.52 -3.13
CA SER A 61 7.00 3.44 -3.07
C SER A 61 7.23 4.03 -1.68
N GLU A 62 6.23 3.99 -0.80
CA GLU A 62 6.32 4.50 0.57
C GLU A 62 6.97 3.49 1.52
N THR A 63 7.26 2.29 1.06
CA THR A 63 7.94 1.27 1.86
C THR A 63 9.30 1.78 2.36
N PHE A 64 9.56 1.61 3.66
CA PHE A 64 10.81 2.07 4.27
C PHE A 64 12.03 1.49 3.54
N ALA A 65 12.97 2.37 3.21
CA ALA A 65 14.23 2.06 2.55
C ALA A 65 14.12 1.44 1.14
N LEU A 66 12.94 1.52 0.51
CA LEU A 66 12.80 1.18 -0.91
C LEU A 66 13.28 2.37 -1.75
N PRO A 67 14.40 2.26 -2.50
CA PRO A 67 14.85 3.34 -3.36
C PRO A 67 13.84 3.63 -4.46
N ASP A 68 13.64 4.91 -4.78
CA ASP A 68 12.73 5.31 -5.85
C ASP A 68 13.12 4.68 -7.19
N SER A 69 14.41 4.61 -7.49
CA SER A 69 14.90 3.95 -8.70
C SER A 69 14.49 2.49 -8.80
N THR A 70 14.49 1.78 -7.68
CA THR A 70 14.02 0.38 -7.61
C THR A 70 12.52 0.31 -7.84
N PHE A 71 11.75 1.19 -7.19
CA PHE A 71 10.30 1.25 -7.40
C PHE A 71 9.95 1.51 -8.86
N GLN A 72 10.62 2.46 -9.51
CA GLN A 72 10.38 2.76 -10.92
C GLN A 72 10.65 1.55 -11.83
N LYS A 73 11.65 0.72 -11.49
CA LYS A 73 11.94 -0.51 -12.23
C LYS A 73 10.86 -1.59 -12.06
N ILE A 74 10.34 -1.76 -10.85
CA ILE A 74 9.38 -2.82 -10.57
C ILE A 74 7.93 -2.43 -10.86
N LYS A 75 7.62 -1.15 -10.93
CA LYS A 75 6.26 -0.61 -11.08
C LYS A 75 5.48 -1.27 -12.22
N GLN A 76 6.11 -1.51 -13.36
CA GLN A 76 5.50 -2.14 -14.53
C GLN A 76 5.10 -3.60 -14.30
N TYR A 77 5.66 -4.26 -13.29
CA TYR A 77 5.36 -5.65 -12.93
C TYR A 77 4.35 -5.78 -11.79
N LEU A 78 3.82 -4.67 -11.33
CA LEU A 78 2.85 -4.63 -10.25
C LEU A 78 1.45 -4.38 -10.81
N LYS A 79 0.47 -5.12 -10.28
CA LYS A 79 -0.95 -4.88 -10.54
C LYS A 79 -1.71 -4.85 -9.22
N LEU A 80 -2.91 -4.32 -9.27
CA LEU A 80 -3.83 -4.24 -8.13
C LEU A 80 -5.18 -4.85 -8.56
N GLU A 81 -5.32 -6.16 -8.40
CA GLU A 81 -6.56 -6.89 -8.66
C GLU A 81 -7.38 -7.07 -7.39
N THR A 82 -6.70 -7.44 -6.30
CA THR A 82 -7.35 -7.61 -4.99
C THR A 82 -7.45 -6.25 -4.33
N THR A 83 -8.66 -5.70 -4.27
CA THR A 83 -8.93 -4.34 -3.77
C THR A 83 -9.61 -4.31 -2.40
N SER A 84 -9.85 -5.48 -1.80
CA SER A 84 -10.44 -5.59 -0.48
C SER A 84 -9.45 -5.13 0.58
N LEU A 85 -9.79 -4.06 1.32
CA LEU A 85 -8.95 -3.50 2.37
C LEU A 85 -9.50 -3.88 3.74
N ARG A 86 -8.59 -4.15 4.69
CA ARG A 86 -8.96 -4.28 6.10
C ARG A 86 -9.23 -2.88 6.65
N LYS A 87 -10.43 -2.67 7.16
CA LYS A 87 -10.84 -1.38 7.70
C LYS A 87 -10.73 -1.33 9.21
N ILE A 88 -10.46 -0.15 9.75
CA ILE A 88 -10.45 0.14 11.16
C ILE A 88 -11.76 0.85 11.50
N ASN A 89 -12.51 0.29 12.48
CA ASN A 89 -13.70 0.95 12.99
C ASN A 89 -13.29 2.04 14.00
N ILE A 90 -13.44 3.30 13.61
CA ILE A 90 -13.01 4.44 14.43
C ILE A 90 -13.83 4.61 15.70
N ASN A 91 -15.00 3.97 15.80
CA ASN A 91 -15.84 4.00 17.00
C ASN A 91 -15.43 2.98 18.05
N THR A 92 -14.81 1.86 17.64
CA THR A 92 -14.49 0.75 18.55
C THR A 92 -13.00 0.48 18.66
N ALA A 93 -12.19 0.99 17.77
CA ALA A 93 -10.75 0.74 17.75
C ALA A 93 -10.09 1.20 19.07
N THR A 94 -9.17 0.38 19.57
CA THR A 94 -8.32 0.77 20.69
C THR A 94 -7.25 1.74 20.23
N ILE A 95 -6.65 2.44 21.21
CA ILE A 95 -5.53 3.34 20.90
C ILE A 95 -4.37 2.59 20.23
N ASP A 96 -4.09 1.37 20.68
CA ASP A 96 -3.00 0.55 20.10
C ASP A 96 -3.29 0.13 18.67
N GLU A 97 -4.52 -0.23 18.35
CA GLU A 97 -4.94 -0.53 16.97
C GLU A 97 -4.78 0.67 16.05
N LEU A 98 -5.16 1.85 16.52
CA LEU A 98 -5.00 3.09 15.75
C LEU A 98 -3.53 3.45 15.54
N LYS A 99 -2.72 3.36 16.60
CA LYS A 99 -1.27 3.65 16.53
C LYS A 99 -0.51 2.72 15.59
N ALA A 100 -0.96 1.48 15.46
CA ALA A 100 -0.30 0.48 14.61
C ALA A 100 -0.45 0.79 13.12
N HIS A 101 -1.44 1.58 12.72
CA HIS A 101 -1.64 1.92 11.32
C HIS A 101 -0.65 2.99 10.85
N PRO A 102 0.10 2.75 9.75
CA PRO A 102 1.17 3.65 9.29
C PRO A 102 0.72 5.09 8.99
N TYR A 103 -0.55 5.29 8.60
CA TYR A 103 -1.08 6.61 8.29
C TYR A 103 -1.73 7.30 9.48
N ILE A 104 -1.96 6.61 10.57
CA ILE A 104 -2.60 7.15 11.77
C ILE A 104 -1.59 7.48 12.85
N ARG A 105 -0.90 6.47 13.38
CA ARG A 105 0.12 6.62 14.43
C ARG A 105 -0.37 7.43 15.63
N TYR A 106 0.56 7.95 16.44
CA TYR A 106 0.25 8.76 17.63
C TYR A 106 -0.43 10.08 17.28
N SER A 107 -0.01 10.71 16.19
CA SER A 107 -0.48 12.05 15.82
C SER A 107 -1.98 12.12 15.56
N LEU A 108 -2.59 11.04 15.11
CA LEU A 108 -4.03 10.97 14.87
C LEU A 108 -4.76 10.07 15.87
N ALA A 109 -4.11 9.03 16.39
CA ALA A 109 -4.74 8.10 17.33
C ALA A 109 -5.25 8.81 18.59
N ASN A 110 -4.41 9.61 19.22
CA ASN A 110 -4.77 10.35 20.43
C ASN A 110 -5.93 11.34 20.17
N PRO A 111 -5.88 12.20 19.14
CA PRO A 111 -7.01 13.08 18.82
C PRO A 111 -8.30 12.35 18.48
N ILE A 112 -8.24 11.21 17.78
CA ILE A 112 -9.43 10.41 17.47
C ILE A 112 -10.08 9.90 18.75
N ILE A 113 -9.30 9.31 19.65
CA ILE A 113 -9.81 8.81 20.93
C ILE A 113 -10.37 9.94 21.77
N ALA A 114 -9.64 11.07 21.88
CA ALA A 114 -10.09 12.23 22.65
C ALA A 114 -11.42 12.79 22.12
N TYR A 115 -11.54 12.93 20.81
CA TYR A 115 -12.78 13.40 20.18
C TYR A 115 -13.94 12.47 20.46
N ARG A 116 -13.74 11.15 20.28
CA ARG A 116 -14.75 10.13 20.54
C ARG A 116 -15.21 10.15 21.99
N ASN A 117 -14.28 10.29 22.93
CA ASN A 117 -14.61 10.35 24.36
C ASN A 117 -15.42 11.61 24.73
N GLN A 118 -15.16 12.70 24.03
CA GLN A 118 -15.80 14.00 24.30
C GLN A 118 -17.16 14.12 23.60
N HIS A 119 -17.28 13.64 22.36
CA HIS A 119 -18.43 13.87 21.48
C HIS A 119 -19.28 12.62 21.20
N GLY A 120 -18.82 11.43 21.65
CA GLY A 120 -19.47 10.18 21.31
C GLY A 120 -19.05 9.64 19.94
N ASN A 121 -19.78 8.64 19.47
CA ASN A 121 -19.45 7.96 18.23
C ASN A 121 -19.52 8.88 17.01
N PHE A 122 -18.63 8.61 16.05
CA PHE A 122 -18.71 9.21 14.72
C PHE A 122 -19.90 8.60 13.96
N ALA A 123 -20.74 9.43 13.39
CA ALA A 123 -21.86 8.97 12.55
C ALA A 123 -21.36 8.49 11.19
N THR A 124 -20.37 9.20 10.65
CA THR A 124 -19.74 8.90 9.35
C THR A 124 -18.22 9.04 9.48
N ILE A 125 -17.47 8.45 8.53
CA ILE A 125 -16.02 8.63 8.52
C ILE A 125 -15.61 10.08 8.26
N GLU A 126 -16.44 10.84 7.53
CA GLU A 126 -16.21 12.26 7.25
C GLU A 126 -16.19 13.10 8.52
N ASP A 127 -16.86 12.66 9.58
CA ASP A 127 -16.88 13.39 10.86
C ASP A 127 -15.50 13.50 11.50
N ILE A 128 -14.56 12.64 11.10
CA ILE A 128 -13.17 12.73 11.56
C ILE A 128 -12.51 14.06 11.16
N LYS A 129 -13.01 14.69 10.10
CA LYS A 129 -12.53 16.03 9.66
C LYS A 129 -12.86 17.16 10.64
N LYS A 130 -13.76 16.94 11.59
CA LYS A 130 -14.03 17.86 12.68
C LYS A 130 -12.86 17.96 13.66
N ILE A 131 -11.96 16.99 13.65
CA ILE A 131 -10.72 17.03 14.42
C ILE A 131 -9.75 17.97 13.70
N MET A 132 -9.25 18.99 14.41
CA MET A 132 -8.48 20.09 13.82
C MET A 132 -7.25 19.62 13.04
N VAL A 133 -6.54 18.59 13.52
CA VAL A 133 -5.32 18.08 12.88
C VAL A 133 -5.61 17.26 11.61
N VAL A 134 -6.86 16.89 11.36
CA VAL A 134 -7.24 16.11 10.17
C VAL A 134 -7.56 17.07 9.03
N THR A 135 -6.56 17.29 8.19
CA THR A 135 -6.74 18.04 6.94
C THR A 135 -7.47 17.22 5.90
N ASN A 136 -7.97 17.86 4.83
CA ASN A 136 -8.54 17.14 3.69
C ASN A 136 -7.56 16.14 3.07
N GLU A 137 -6.29 16.52 2.98
CA GLU A 137 -5.23 15.66 2.45
C GLU A 137 -5.05 14.41 3.32
N ILE A 138 -4.95 14.58 4.62
CA ILE A 138 -4.86 13.46 5.57
C ILE A 138 -6.11 12.59 5.48
N PHE A 139 -7.30 13.19 5.47
CA PHE A 139 -8.54 12.46 5.36
C PHE A 139 -8.59 11.59 4.09
N ASN A 140 -8.27 12.16 2.96
CA ASN A 140 -8.28 11.42 1.68
C ASN A 140 -7.31 10.23 1.71
N LYS A 141 -6.20 10.37 2.40
CA LYS A 141 -5.20 9.30 2.52
C LYS A 141 -5.67 8.15 3.42
N ILE A 142 -6.34 8.45 4.52
CA ILE A 142 -6.78 7.43 5.50
C ILE A 142 -8.19 6.89 5.26
N ALA A 143 -9.04 7.63 4.58
CA ALA A 143 -10.45 7.29 4.40
C ALA A 143 -10.69 5.86 3.88
N PRO A 144 -9.91 5.34 2.91
CA PRO A 144 -10.09 3.97 2.42
C PRO A 144 -9.94 2.89 3.50
N TYR A 145 -9.26 3.21 4.60
CA TYR A 145 -9.00 2.29 5.70
C TYR A 145 -9.94 2.47 6.89
N LEU A 146 -10.90 3.37 6.82
CA LEU A 146 -11.79 3.70 7.94
C LEU A 146 -13.20 3.14 7.74
N SER A 147 -13.83 2.78 8.86
CA SER A 147 -15.25 2.48 8.93
C SER A 147 -15.82 2.99 10.26
N THR A 148 -17.16 3.06 10.35
CA THR A 148 -17.90 3.37 11.58
C THR A 148 -18.71 2.20 12.07
N GLN A 149 -18.64 1.09 11.35
CA GLN A 149 -19.40 -0.15 11.68
C GLN A 149 -18.52 -1.38 11.60
#